data_33c3bf53004b06a69026c2760dc287bb
#
_entry.id   33c3bf53004b06a69026c2760dc287bb
#
_cell.length_a   1.000
_cell.length_b   1.000
_cell.length_c   1.000
_cell.angle_alpha   90.00
_cell.angle_beta   90.00
_cell.angle_gamma   90.00
#
_symmetry.space_group_name_H-M   'P 1'
#
loop_
_entity.id
_entity.type
_entity.pdbx_description
1 polymer ?
#
loop_
_entity_poly.entity_id
_entity_poly.type
_entity_poly.pdbx_seq_one_letter_code
_entity_poly.pdbx_strand_id
1 'polypeptide(L)'
;KVSRIEPSLQAAFVDFGRERHGFLSFNDIQSDYYQLPQTDLDKIKEEEEKVREELSKESESNENKILEGNEEIKLSDPVEKLEDEGKEKINNEKKFPSKRYKIQEVIKPNQVILVQVLKDERGFKGAALSTFISIAGKYIVLMPNTAKGGGISRKIFNPGDRKKIRKILNEIEIPKEMGIIVRTAGSNKTKNEIDGDLKNLITVWNSIKDNAL
;
A
#
# COMPACT_ATOMS: atom_id res chain seq x y z
N LYS A 1 -18.58 -1.87 8.58
CA LYS A 1 -19.37 -3.01 8.10
C LYS A 1 -19.72 -2.81 6.64
N VAL A 2 -19.57 -3.85 5.80
CA VAL A 2 -19.98 -3.79 4.39
C VAL A 2 -21.50 -3.68 4.32
N SER A 3 -22.00 -2.60 3.73
CA SER A 3 -23.43 -2.35 3.60
C SER A 3 -23.98 -2.94 2.30
N ARG A 4 -23.34 -2.61 1.18
CA ARG A 4 -23.79 -3.01 -0.16
C ARG A 4 -22.59 -3.26 -1.07
N ILE A 5 -22.73 -4.22 -1.97
CA ILE A 5 -21.76 -4.51 -3.02
C ILE A 5 -22.34 -4.05 -4.35
N GLU A 6 -21.53 -3.37 -5.15
CA GLU A 6 -21.89 -2.88 -6.48
C GLU A 6 -21.01 -3.55 -7.53
N PRO A 7 -21.49 -4.64 -8.14
CA PRO A 7 -20.68 -5.41 -9.10
C PRO A 7 -20.29 -4.62 -10.34
N SER A 8 -21.14 -3.68 -10.79
CA SER A 8 -20.87 -2.85 -11.97
C SER A 8 -19.64 -1.95 -11.78
N LEU A 9 -19.42 -1.48 -10.55
CA LEU A 9 -18.28 -0.64 -10.18
C LEU A 9 -17.10 -1.45 -9.62
N GLN A 10 -17.24 -2.76 -9.43
CA GLN A 10 -16.29 -3.59 -8.69
C GLN A 10 -15.89 -2.90 -7.36
N ALA A 11 -16.89 -2.50 -6.58
CA ALA A 11 -16.73 -1.76 -5.34
C ALA A 11 -17.74 -2.19 -4.28
N ALA A 12 -17.41 -1.91 -3.02
CA ALA A 12 -18.30 -2.07 -1.89
C ALA A 12 -18.56 -0.71 -1.23
N PHE A 13 -19.75 -0.53 -0.70
CA PHE A 13 -20.10 0.57 0.18
C PHE A 13 -20.05 0.09 1.62
N VAL A 14 -19.33 0.82 2.45
CA VAL A 14 -19.02 0.44 3.83
C VAL A 14 -19.61 1.48 4.76
N ASP A 15 -20.40 0.99 5.73
CA ASP A 15 -20.81 1.77 6.89
C ASP A 15 -19.65 1.80 7.89
N PHE A 16 -19.11 2.97 8.13
CA PHE A 16 -17.99 3.23 9.03
C PHE A 16 -18.33 4.25 10.12
N GLY A 17 -19.64 4.42 10.41
CA GLY A 17 -20.14 5.28 11.48
C GLY A 17 -20.38 6.74 11.09
N ARG A 18 -20.44 7.03 9.78
CA ARG A 18 -20.83 8.33 9.25
C ARG A 18 -22.20 8.26 8.55
N GLU A 19 -22.85 9.39 8.31
CA GLU A 19 -24.15 9.44 7.62
C GLU A 19 -24.08 8.81 6.23
N ARG A 20 -22.97 9.01 5.54
CA ARG A 20 -22.74 8.45 4.20
C ARG A 20 -21.81 7.26 4.25
N HIS A 21 -22.16 6.22 3.50
CA HIS A 21 -21.29 5.07 3.34
C HIS A 21 -20.05 5.45 2.55
N GLY A 22 -18.91 4.92 2.96
CA GLY A 22 -17.65 5.08 2.25
C GLY A 22 -17.55 4.14 1.05
N PHE A 23 -16.82 4.57 0.04
CA PHE A 23 -16.53 3.81 -1.18
C PHE A 23 -15.23 3.04 -1.01
N LEU A 24 -15.29 1.72 -1.21
CA LEU A 24 -14.16 0.80 -1.14
C LEU A 24 -14.03 0.08 -2.47
N SER A 25 -12.99 0.39 -3.25
CA SER A 25 -12.70 -0.29 -4.51
C SER A 25 -12.20 -1.72 -4.27
N PHE A 26 -12.48 -2.64 -5.18
CA PHE A 26 -11.97 -4.01 -5.10
C PHE A 26 -10.43 -4.08 -5.00
N ASN A 27 -9.73 -3.20 -5.70
CA ASN A 27 -8.27 -3.13 -5.65
C ASN A 27 -7.72 -2.64 -4.29
N ASP A 28 -8.56 -2.03 -3.47
CA ASP A 28 -8.23 -1.54 -2.13
C ASP A 28 -8.64 -2.51 -1.02
N ILE A 29 -9.05 -3.75 -1.39
CA ILE A 29 -9.40 -4.82 -0.46
C ILE A 29 -8.27 -5.83 -0.41
N GLN A 30 -7.76 -6.08 0.79
CA GLN A 30 -6.73 -7.08 1.06
C GLN A 30 -7.31 -8.49 0.96
N SER A 31 -6.51 -9.43 0.45
CA SER A 31 -6.89 -10.84 0.27
C SER A 31 -7.30 -11.55 1.56
N ASP A 32 -6.82 -11.11 2.72
CA ASP A 32 -7.20 -11.69 4.01
C ASP A 32 -8.71 -11.56 4.32
N TYR A 33 -9.39 -10.58 3.71
CA TYR A 33 -10.83 -10.41 3.86
C TYR A 33 -11.66 -11.25 2.87
N TYR A 34 -11.02 -11.97 1.96
CA TYR A 34 -11.72 -12.76 0.95
C TYR A 34 -12.34 -14.01 1.57
N GLN A 35 -13.61 -14.22 1.28
CA GLN A 35 -14.35 -15.39 1.71
C GLN A 35 -14.30 -16.48 0.62
N LEU A 36 -13.11 -17.04 0.42
CA LEU A 36 -12.84 -18.11 -0.53
C LEU A 36 -12.46 -19.40 0.20
N PRO A 37 -12.53 -20.57 -0.48
CA PRO A 37 -11.95 -21.80 0.05
C PRO A 37 -10.47 -21.63 0.37
N GLN A 38 -10.00 -22.31 1.43
CA GLN A 38 -8.63 -22.18 1.91
C GLN A 38 -7.58 -22.44 0.83
N THR A 39 -7.83 -23.44 -0.03
CA THR A 39 -6.94 -23.80 -1.14
C THR A 39 -6.73 -22.68 -2.17
N ASP A 40 -7.74 -21.84 -2.36
CA ASP A 40 -7.63 -20.71 -3.29
C ASP A 40 -7.00 -19.48 -2.62
N LEU A 41 -7.25 -19.28 -1.32
CA LEU A 41 -6.56 -18.26 -0.52
C LEU A 41 -5.06 -18.52 -0.45
N ASP A 42 -4.66 -19.78 -0.27
CA ASP A 42 -3.25 -20.15 -0.22
C ASP A 42 -2.53 -19.85 -1.55
N LYS A 43 -3.19 -20.16 -2.69
CA LYS A 43 -2.65 -19.81 -4.02
C LYS A 43 -2.52 -18.31 -4.22
N ILE A 44 -3.51 -17.51 -3.78
CA ILE A 44 -3.46 -16.04 -3.87
C ILE A 44 -2.29 -15.53 -3.03
N LYS A 45 -2.10 -16.02 -1.81
CA LYS A 45 -0.99 -15.62 -0.94
C LYS A 45 0.37 -15.98 -1.53
N GLU A 46 0.53 -17.17 -2.11
CA GLU A 46 1.76 -17.55 -2.80
C GLU A 46 2.07 -16.66 -4.02
N GLU A 47 1.03 -16.29 -4.79
CA GLU A 47 1.19 -15.38 -5.93
C GLU A 47 1.52 -13.96 -5.46
N GLU A 48 0.89 -13.47 -4.38
CA GLU A 48 1.22 -12.17 -3.76
C GLU A 48 2.65 -12.14 -3.23
N GLU A 49 3.13 -13.22 -2.64
CA GLU A 49 4.52 -13.33 -2.15
C GLU A 49 5.53 -13.29 -3.29
N LYS A 50 5.27 -14.00 -4.40
CA LYS A 50 6.11 -13.94 -5.60
C LYS A 50 6.17 -12.54 -6.19
N VAL A 51 5.01 -11.88 -6.33
CA VAL A 51 4.94 -10.48 -6.81
C VAL A 51 5.71 -9.54 -5.88
N ARG A 52 5.63 -9.77 -4.57
CA ARG A 52 6.37 -9.00 -3.56
C ARG A 52 7.89 -9.15 -3.73
N GLU A 53 8.37 -10.38 -3.93
CA GLU A 53 9.80 -10.62 -4.17
C GLU A 53 10.27 -9.99 -5.48
N GLU A 54 9.49 -10.06 -6.54
CA GLU A 54 9.80 -9.41 -7.82
C GLU A 54 9.87 -7.89 -7.68
N LEU A 55 8.88 -7.28 -7.00
CA LEU A 55 8.86 -5.84 -6.76
C LEU A 55 10.03 -5.36 -5.89
N SER A 56 10.46 -6.16 -4.91
CA SER A 56 11.63 -5.83 -4.10
C SER A 56 12.91 -5.86 -4.94
N LYS A 57 13.09 -6.87 -5.80
CA LYS A 57 14.23 -6.98 -6.73
C LYS A 57 14.22 -5.85 -7.78
N GLU A 58 13.06 -5.49 -8.33
CA GLU A 58 12.93 -4.36 -9.25
C GLU A 58 13.24 -3.02 -8.59
N SER A 59 12.78 -2.82 -7.35
CA SER A 59 13.09 -1.59 -6.61
C SER A 59 14.58 -1.44 -6.34
N GLU A 60 15.26 -2.53 -5.98
CA GLU A 60 16.72 -2.57 -5.78
C GLU A 60 17.48 -2.30 -7.09
N SER A 61 17.04 -2.90 -8.20
CA SER A 61 17.69 -2.72 -9.51
C SER A 61 17.51 -1.29 -10.06
N ASN A 62 16.33 -0.70 -9.92
CA ASN A 62 16.05 0.67 -10.34
C ASN A 62 16.80 1.70 -9.48
N GLU A 63 16.93 1.44 -8.18
CA GLU A 63 17.70 2.30 -7.30
C GLU A 63 19.22 2.20 -7.55
N ASN A 64 19.71 1.04 -7.95
CA ASN A 64 21.12 0.88 -8.34
C ASN A 64 21.43 1.64 -9.64
N LYS A 65 20.52 1.67 -10.63
CA LYS A 65 20.65 2.47 -11.85
C LYS A 65 20.70 3.98 -11.55
N ILE A 66 19.91 4.45 -10.58
CA ILE A 66 19.93 5.86 -10.13
C ILE A 66 21.26 6.20 -9.45
N LEU A 67 21.88 5.24 -8.73
CA LEU A 67 23.17 5.42 -8.06
C LEU A 67 24.37 5.44 -9.04
N GLU A 68 24.22 4.81 -10.19
CA GLU A 68 25.27 4.77 -11.25
C GLU A 68 25.21 5.97 -12.22
N GLY A 69 24.30 6.92 -12.02
CA GLY A 69 24.29 8.20 -12.74
C GLY A 69 23.83 8.13 -14.19
N ASN A 70 23.16 7.05 -14.61
CA ASN A 70 22.86 6.79 -16.03
C ASN A 70 21.45 7.15 -16.51
N GLU A 71 20.62 7.85 -15.73
CA GLU A 71 19.35 8.37 -16.27
C GLU A 71 18.94 9.69 -15.61
N GLU A 72 18.72 10.71 -16.45
CA GLU A 72 17.98 11.90 -16.07
C GLU A 72 16.56 11.52 -15.65
N ILE A 73 16.24 11.78 -14.39
CA ILE A 73 14.90 11.58 -13.85
C ILE A 73 13.97 12.58 -14.55
N LYS A 74 13.25 12.16 -15.56
CA LYS A 74 12.08 12.90 -16.03
C LYS A 74 11.03 12.85 -14.94
N LEU A 75 10.94 13.94 -14.17
CA LEU A 75 9.82 14.23 -13.29
C LEU A 75 8.56 14.39 -14.15
N SER A 76 7.79 13.33 -14.31
CA SER A 76 6.41 13.44 -14.73
C SER A 76 5.55 13.49 -13.47
N ASP A 77 5.13 14.71 -13.12
CA ASP A 77 4.08 14.94 -12.14
C ASP A 77 2.79 14.23 -12.57
N PRO A 78 2.15 13.46 -11.69
CA PRO A 78 0.83 12.91 -11.97
C PRO A 78 -0.27 13.83 -11.43
N VAL A 79 -0.34 15.05 -11.96
CA VAL A 79 -1.53 15.90 -11.82
C VAL A 79 -1.74 16.66 -13.11
N GLU A 80 -2.92 16.44 -13.69
CA GLU A 80 -3.48 17.11 -14.89
C GLU A 80 -2.93 16.70 -16.25
N LYS A 81 -3.63 15.74 -16.88
CA LYS A 81 -4.31 15.93 -18.16
C LYS A 81 -5.16 14.70 -18.46
N LEU A 82 -6.43 14.80 -18.19
CA LEU A 82 -7.48 14.14 -18.96
C LEU A 82 -7.64 15.00 -20.21
N GLU A 83 -7.26 14.45 -21.35
CA GLU A 83 -7.94 14.55 -22.62
C GLU A 83 -6.95 14.18 -23.75
N ASP A 84 -7.37 13.12 -24.41
CA ASP A 84 -7.24 12.76 -25.81
C ASP A 84 -5.87 12.35 -26.41
N GLU A 85 -6.00 11.21 -27.11
CA GLU A 85 -5.22 10.66 -28.20
C GLU A 85 -3.90 9.90 -27.91
N GLY A 86 -3.91 8.65 -28.38
CA GLY A 86 -2.70 7.97 -28.88
C GLY A 86 -2.21 6.77 -28.07
N LYS A 87 -2.71 5.65 -28.49
CA LYS A 87 -2.23 4.29 -28.19
C LYS A 87 -0.70 4.19 -28.10
N GLU A 88 -0.17 4.18 -26.90
CA GLU A 88 1.04 3.42 -26.60
C GLU A 88 0.73 2.45 -25.45
N LYS A 89 0.65 1.18 -25.79
CA LYS A 89 0.49 0.08 -24.88
C LYS A 89 1.75 -0.03 -24.04
N ILE A 90 1.78 0.67 -22.90
CA ILE A 90 2.69 0.33 -21.82
C ILE A 90 2.12 -0.95 -21.20
N ASN A 91 2.76 -2.08 -21.53
CA ASN A 91 2.50 -3.38 -20.93
C ASN A 91 2.86 -3.37 -19.44
N ASN A 92 2.08 -2.70 -18.61
CA ASN A 92 2.11 -2.79 -17.16
C ASN A 92 0.91 -3.60 -16.65
N GLU A 93 0.58 -4.67 -17.34
CA GLU A 93 -0.31 -5.70 -16.83
C GLU A 93 0.48 -6.76 -16.03
N LYS A 94 1.18 -6.37 -14.99
CA LYS A 94 1.50 -7.31 -13.90
C LYS A 94 0.20 -7.49 -13.13
N LYS A 95 -0.58 -8.48 -13.55
CA LYS A 95 -1.90 -8.82 -13.04
C LYS A 95 -1.76 -9.26 -11.59
N PHE A 96 -2.24 -8.46 -10.65
CA PHE A 96 -2.49 -8.97 -9.30
C PHE A 96 -3.45 -10.15 -9.38
N PRO A 97 -3.23 -11.22 -8.59
CA PRO A 97 -4.06 -12.44 -8.62
C PRO A 97 -5.55 -12.18 -8.35
N SER A 98 -5.89 -11.07 -7.72
CA SER A 98 -7.26 -10.62 -7.46
C SER A 98 -8.12 -10.43 -8.72
N LYS A 99 -7.52 -10.33 -9.92
CA LYS A 99 -8.30 -10.18 -11.17
C LYS A 99 -9.04 -11.43 -11.62
N ARG A 100 -8.83 -12.58 -10.98
CA ARG A 100 -9.54 -13.83 -11.31
C ARG A 100 -10.96 -13.86 -10.76
N TYR A 101 -11.23 -13.11 -9.71
CA TYR A 101 -12.50 -13.10 -9.00
C TYR A 101 -13.19 -11.74 -9.15
N LYS A 102 -14.52 -11.77 -9.07
CA LYS A 102 -15.33 -10.56 -8.98
C LYS A 102 -15.58 -10.23 -7.51
N ILE A 103 -15.79 -8.95 -7.19
CA ILE A 103 -15.98 -8.52 -5.80
C ILE A 103 -17.11 -9.27 -5.08
N GLN A 104 -18.20 -9.59 -5.77
CA GLN A 104 -19.34 -10.32 -5.19
C GLN A 104 -19.02 -11.78 -4.82
N GLU A 105 -17.95 -12.34 -5.37
CA GLU A 105 -17.52 -13.71 -5.09
C GLU A 105 -16.67 -13.78 -3.82
N VAL A 106 -15.96 -12.70 -3.50
CA VAL A 106 -14.95 -12.68 -2.43
C VAL A 106 -15.39 -11.92 -1.18
N ILE A 107 -16.29 -10.93 -1.32
CA ILE A 107 -16.79 -10.12 -0.21
C ILE A 107 -18.30 -10.32 -0.08
N LYS A 108 -18.79 -10.32 1.17
CA LYS A 108 -20.22 -10.44 1.44
C LYS A 108 -20.79 -9.21 2.16
N PRO A 109 -22.07 -8.86 1.93
CA PRO A 109 -22.77 -7.89 2.75
C PRO A 109 -22.73 -8.28 4.23
N ASN A 110 -22.71 -7.29 5.11
CA ASN A 110 -22.59 -7.43 6.55
C ASN A 110 -21.23 -7.92 7.08
N GLN A 111 -20.25 -8.17 6.23
CA GLN A 111 -18.89 -8.49 6.65
C GLN A 111 -18.26 -7.30 7.39
N VAL A 112 -17.60 -7.58 8.50
CA VAL A 112 -16.83 -6.59 9.26
C VAL A 112 -15.43 -6.57 8.72
N ILE A 113 -14.93 -5.37 8.39
CA ILE A 113 -13.59 -5.14 7.84
C ILE A 113 -12.98 -3.92 8.50
N LEU A 114 -11.66 -3.93 8.71
CA LEU A 114 -10.92 -2.76 9.15
C LEU A 114 -10.60 -1.89 7.94
N VAL A 115 -10.94 -0.61 8.00
CA VAL A 115 -10.72 0.33 6.89
C VAL A 115 -10.05 1.60 7.37
N GLN A 116 -9.24 2.18 6.49
CA GLN A 116 -8.66 3.52 6.64
C GLN A 116 -9.36 4.48 5.68
N VAL A 117 -9.69 5.66 6.15
CA VAL A 117 -10.19 6.75 5.30
C VAL A 117 -9.00 7.38 4.57
N LEU A 118 -8.96 7.25 3.25
CA LEU A 118 -7.94 7.85 2.40
C LEU A 118 -8.27 9.28 2.01
N LYS A 119 -9.56 9.54 1.71
CA LYS A 119 -10.09 10.85 1.37
C LYS A 119 -11.43 11.01 2.05
N ASP A 120 -11.62 12.17 2.65
CA ASP A 120 -12.88 12.51 3.30
C ASP A 120 -14.01 12.76 2.28
N GLU A 121 -15.23 12.83 2.76
CA GLU A 121 -16.41 13.13 1.94
C GLU A 121 -16.26 14.47 1.23
N ARG A 122 -16.66 14.50 -0.05
CA ARG A 122 -16.61 15.74 -0.85
C ARG A 122 -17.89 15.89 -1.67
N GLY A 123 -18.66 16.94 -1.39
CA GLY A 123 -19.93 17.18 -2.06
C GLY A 123 -20.90 16.01 -1.87
N PHE A 124 -21.32 15.38 -2.96
CA PHE A 124 -22.23 14.22 -2.93
C PHE A 124 -21.48 12.88 -2.88
N LYS A 125 -20.13 12.87 -2.90
CA LYS A 125 -19.33 11.64 -2.88
C LYS A 125 -19.01 11.26 -1.45
N GLY A 126 -19.22 9.99 -1.09
CA GLY A 126 -18.77 9.42 0.17
C GLY A 126 -17.25 9.34 0.27
N ALA A 127 -16.74 9.09 1.47
CA ALA A 127 -15.31 8.93 1.73
C ALA A 127 -14.71 7.79 0.92
N ALA A 128 -13.47 7.95 0.47
CA ALA A 128 -12.70 6.86 -0.14
C ALA A 128 -11.98 6.07 0.95
N LEU A 129 -12.20 4.76 0.95
CA LEU A 129 -11.68 3.83 1.94
C LEU A 129 -10.67 2.86 1.32
N SER A 130 -9.80 2.31 2.16
CA SER A 130 -8.92 1.19 1.84
C SER A 130 -8.76 0.27 3.04
N THR A 131 -8.55 -1.01 2.81
CA THR A 131 -8.16 -1.97 3.84
C THR A 131 -6.65 -2.01 4.03
N PHE A 132 -5.88 -1.44 3.08
CA PHE A 132 -4.44 -1.27 3.23
C PHE A 132 -4.16 -0.10 4.17
N ILE A 133 -3.64 -0.43 5.35
CA ILE A 133 -3.39 0.54 6.41
C ILE A 133 -2.01 1.17 6.23
N SER A 134 -1.92 2.48 6.41
CA SER A 134 -0.66 3.22 6.44
C SER A 134 -0.62 4.14 7.65
N ILE A 135 0.37 3.95 8.52
CA ILE A 135 0.53 4.71 9.76
C ILE A 135 1.74 5.62 9.62
N ALA A 136 1.50 6.92 9.63
CA ALA A 136 2.56 7.91 9.50
C ALA A 136 3.25 8.15 10.84
N GLY A 137 4.54 7.84 10.89
CA GLY A 137 5.44 8.21 11.96
C GLY A 137 6.15 9.53 11.72
N LYS A 138 7.12 9.82 12.56
CA LYS A 138 7.95 11.02 12.49
C LYS A 138 8.90 10.98 11.29
N TYR A 139 9.59 9.87 11.10
CA TYR A 139 10.61 9.67 10.07
C TYR A 139 10.22 8.65 9.02
N ILE A 140 9.32 7.74 9.34
CA ILE A 140 8.88 6.65 8.49
C ILE A 140 7.36 6.60 8.36
N VAL A 141 6.89 5.85 7.38
CA VAL A 141 5.49 5.39 7.28
C VAL A 141 5.52 3.88 7.35
N LEU A 142 4.76 3.32 8.27
CA LEU A 142 4.57 1.87 8.40
C LEU A 142 3.34 1.44 7.63
N MET A 143 3.48 0.40 6.82
CA MET A 143 2.41 -0.27 6.11
C MET A 143 2.33 -1.72 6.62
N PRO A 144 1.55 -1.98 7.68
CA PRO A 144 1.60 -3.25 8.39
C PRO A 144 0.99 -4.43 7.62
N ASN A 145 0.15 -4.16 6.64
CA ASN A 145 -0.57 -5.17 5.88
C ASN A 145 -0.45 -4.97 4.37
N THR A 146 0.65 -4.41 3.89
CA THR A 146 0.87 -4.19 2.47
C THR A 146 2.02 -5.05 1.98
N ALA A 147 1.76 -5.90 1.00
CA ALA A 147 2.76 -6.75 0.36
C ALA A 147 3.83 -5.96 -0.44
N LYS A 148 3.63 -4.69 -0.68
CA LYS A 148 4.61 -3.82 -1.35
C LYS A 148 5.75 -3.55 -0.39
N GLY A 149 6.93 -4.08 -0.70
CA GLY A 149 8.15 -3.87 0.08
C GLY A 149 8.39 -2.40 0.42
N GLY A 150 9.18 -2.16 1.45
CA GLY A 150 9.58 -0.83 1.89
C GLY A 150 10.41 -0.09 0.86
N GLY A 151 10.62 1.19 1.08
CA GLY A 151 11.39 2.01 0.16
C GLY A 151 11.84 3.33 0.77
N ILE A 152 12.49 4.12 -0.06
CA ILE A 152 12.95 5.46 0.28
C ILE A 152 12.10 6.46 -0.49
N SER A 153 11.63 7.50 0.18
CA SER A 153 10.83 8.57 -0.45
C SER A 153 11.51 9.08 -1.73
N ARG A 154 10.74 9.20 -2.81
CA ARG A 154 11.21 9.76 -4.08
C ARG A 154 11.69 11.20 -3.95
N LYS A 155 11.26 11.93 -2.92
CA LYS A 155 11.67 13.30 -2.63
C LYS A 155 13.08 13.41 -2.01
N ILE A 156 13.74 12.31 -1.70
CA ILE A 156 15.14 12.27 -1.28
C ILE A 156 16.00 12.07 -2.53
N PHE A 157 16.49 13.15 -3.09
CA PHE A 157 17.23 13.14 -4.36
C PHE A 157 18.73 12.81 -4.19
N ASN A 158 19.30 13.08 -3.01
CA ASN A 158 20.74 12.89 -2.77
C ASN A 158 21.08 11.39 -2.77
N PRO A 159 21.93 10.90 -3.70
CA PRO A 159 22.33 9.49 -3.77
C PRO A 159 23.07 9.03 -2.51
N GLY A 160 23.87 9.91 -1.88
CA GLY A 160 24.59 9.61 -0.65
C GLY A 160 23.65 9.32 0.53
N ASP A 161 22.60 10.12 0.68
CA ASP A 161 21.59 9.91 1.73
C ASP A 161 20.77 8.64 1.46
N ARG A 162 20.40 8.39 0.22
CA ARG A 162 19.72 7.13 -0.16
C ARG A 162 20.55 5.91 0.19
N LYS A 163 21.87 5.94 -0.08
CA LYS A 163 22.79 4.84 0.23
C LYS A 163 22.91 4.61 1.74
N LYS A 164 22.96 5.71 2.54
CA LYS A 164 22.96 5.62 4.02
C LYS A 164 21.68 5.02 4.55
N ILE A 165 20.52 5.51 4.08
CA ILE A 165 19.20 5.03 4.51
C ILE A 165 19.03 3.54 4.18
N ARG A 166 19.48 3.10 2.99
CA ARG A 166 19.41 1.69 2.61
C ARG A 166 20.24 0.80 3.55
N LYS A 167 21.45 1.23 3.92
CA LYS A 167 22.25 0.51 4.91
C LYS A 167 21.50 0.39 6.24
N ILE A 168 20.88 1.48 6.70
CA ILE A 168 20.09 1.48 7.93
C ILE A 168 18.90 0.52 7.83
N LEU A 169 18.17 0.53 6.71
CA LEU A 169 17.01 -0.36 6.51
C LEU A 169 17.42 -1.84 6.48
N ASN A 170 18.56 -2.17 5.88
CA ASN A 170 19.07 -3.53 5.84
C ASN A 170 19.55 -4.04 7.20
N GLU A 171 19.86 -3.14 8.13
CA GLU A 171 20.30 -3.46 9.49
C GLU A 171 19.14 -3.51 10.50
N ILE A 172 17.95 -3.04 10.13
CA ILE A 172 16.75 -3.06 10.97
C ILE A 172 15.94 -4.31 10.63
N GLU A 173 15.57 -5.06 11.66
CA GLU A 173 14.69 -6.21 11.50
C GLU A 173 13.24 -5.74 11.26
N ILE A 174 12.79 -5.84 10.03
CA ILE A 174 11.42 -5.51 9.63
C ILE A 174 10.65 -6.83 9.43
N PRO A 175 9.48 -7.01 10.06
CA PRO A 175 8.65 -8.18 9.78
C PRO A 175 8.33 -8.30 8.29
N LYS A 176 8.43 -9.51 7.73
CA LYS A 176 8.25 -9.75 6.29
C LYS A 176 6.91 -9.28 5.72
N GLU A 177 5.89 -9.24 6.54
CA GLU A 177 4.54 -8.82 6.18
C GLU A 177 4.36 -7.29 6.14
N MET A 178 5.33 -6.54 6.67
CA MET A 178 5.25 -5.09 6.81
C MET A 178 6.14 -4.37 5.81
N GLY A 179 5.63 -3.28 5.25
CA GLY A 179 6.39 -2.34 4.42
C GLY A 179 6.71 -1.07 5.21
N ILE A 180 7.89 -0.47 4.92
CA ILE A 180 8.30 0.80 5.50
C ILE A 180 8.72 1.74 4.38
N ILE A 181 8.29 3.00 4.47
CA ILE A 181 8.79 4.07 3.59
C ILE A 181 9.46 5.13 4.45
N VAL A 182 10.75 5.38 4.20
CA VAL A 182 11.46 6.48 4.87
C VAL A 182 11.08 7.80 4.23
N ARG A 183 10.61 8.75 5.05
CA ARG A 183 10.20 10.09 4.65
C ARG A 183 11.42 11.01 4.51
N THR A 184 11.23 12.17 3.88
CA THR A 184 12.27 13.21 3.77
C THR A 184 12.82 13.65 5.13
N ALA A 185 11.98 13.69 6.16
CA ALA A 185 12.39 14.00 7.53
C ALA A 185 13.36 12.96 8.15
N GLY A 186 13.43 11.75 7.57
CA GLY A 186 14.33 10.67 8.00
C GLY A 186 15.69 10.64 7.26
N SER A 187 15.94 11.55 6.28
CA SER A 187 17.14 11.48 5.43
C SER A 187 18.45 11.59 6.21
N ASN A 188 18.48 12.39 7.27
CA ASN A 188 19.68 12.65 8.09
C ASN A 188 19.60 12.00 9.49
N LYS A 189 18.76 10.98 9.65
CA LYS A 189 18.53 10.34 10.94
C LYS A 189 19.41 9.12 11.15
N THR A 190 19.69 8.84 12.43
CA THR A 190 20.47 7.69 12.86
C THR A 190 19.59 6.41 12.85
N LYS A 191 20.24 5.25 12.83
CA LYS A 191 19.56 3.94 12.95
C LYS A 191 18.65 3.92 14.19
N ASN A 192 19.15 4.37 15.34
CA ASN A 192 18.40 4.34 16.60
C ASN A 192 17.13 5.20 16.55
N GLU A 193 17.15 6.35 15.86
CA GLU A 193 15.99 7.22 15.72
C GLU A 193 14.92 6.57 14.81
N ILE A 194 15.35 5.92 13.73
CA ILE A 194 14.45 5.23 12.79
C ILE A 194 13.87 3.97 13.44
N ASP A 195 14.68 3.20 14.14
CA ASP A 195 14.23 2.01 14.87
C ASP A 195 13.28 2.35 16.02
N GLY A 196 13.54 3.45 16.74
CA GLY A 196 12.65 3.97 17.77
C GLY A 196 11.26 4.37 17.21
N ASP A 197 11.24 5.05 16.07
CA ASP A 197 9.99 5.41 15.37
C ASP A 197 9.24 4.16 14.90
N LEU A 198 9.94 3.15 14.37
CA LEU A 198 9.38 1.87 13.96
C LEU A 198 8.71 1.14 15.13
N LYS A 199 9.39 1.02 16.27
CA LYS A 199 8.85 0.36 17.46
C LYS A 199 7.58 1.04 17.97
N ASN A 200 7.56 2.38 17.95
CA ASN A 200 6.38 3.15 18.31
C ASN A 200 5.21 2.86 17.35
N LEU A 201 5.47 2.80 16.05
CA LEU A 201 4.43 2.53 15.06
C LEU A 201 3.89 1.10 15.14
N ILE A 202 4.75 0.12 15.45
CA ILE A 202 4.33 -1.27 15.70
C ILE A 202 3.44 -1.32 16.96
N THR A 203 3.77 -0.58 18.00
CA THR A 203 2.93 -0.50 19.21
C THR A 203 1.56 0.11 18.90
N VAL A 204 1.53 1.19 18.12
CA VAL A 204 0.26 1.81 17.65
C VAL A 204 -0.55 0.81 16.82
N TRP A 205 0.10 0.09 15.91
CA TRP A 205 -0.58 -0.92 15.10
C TRP A 205 -1.18 -2.05 15.95
N ASN A 206 -0.44 -2.53 16.93
CA ASN A 206 -0.95 -3.56 17.87
C ASN A 206 -2.14 -3.04 18.66
N SER A 207 -2.08 -1.80 19.17
CA SER A 207 -3.21 -1.18 19.86
C SER A 207 -4.44 -1.03 18.95
N ILE A 208 -4.25 -0.73 17.66
CA ILE A 208 -5.36 -0.66 16.69
C ILE A 208 -6.00 -2.04 16.53
N LYS A 209 -5.19 -3.10 16.39
CA LYS A 209 -5.71 -4.48 16.31
C LYS A 209 -6.49 -4.90 17.53
N ASP A 210 -5.92 -4.64 18.72
CA ASP A 210 -6.54 -5.01 19.99
C ASP A 210 -7.88 -4.29 20.23
N ASN A 211 -8.00 -3.05 19.76
CA ASN A 211 -9.26 -2.29 19.85
C ASN A 211 -10.27 -2.62 18.72
N ALA A 212 -9.83 -3.27 17.64
CA ALA A 212 -10.70 -3.63 16.53
C ALA A 212 -11.34 -5.01 16.67
N LEU A 213 -10.85 -5.84 17.60
CA LEU A 213 -11.39 -7.16 17.99
C LEU A 213 -12.42 -7.01 19.10
#